data_a2511786462e690324d2e918c1dbafbe
#
_entry.id   a2511786462e690324d2e918c1dbafbe
#
_cell.length_a   1.000
_cell.length_b   1.000
_cell.length_c   1.000
_cell.angle_alpha   90.00
_cell.angle_beta   90.00
_cell.angle_gamma   90.00
#
_symmetry.space_group_name_H-M   'P 1'
#
loop_
_entity.id
_entity.type
_entity.pdbx_description
1 polymer ?
#
loop_
_entity_poly.entity_id
_entity_poly.type
_entity_poly.pdbx_seq_one_letter_code
_entity_poly.pdbx_strand_id
1 'polypeptide(L)'
;SVGVSGAAKRKNALGENVIIQSIGACSGVIVAGAIFTLPALYILQDKYPEMTVNFFQMFVSSLLGGILGILFLIPFRKYFVSDKHGEYPFPEATASTQVLVSGEKGGSQAKPLLFAGLIGGLYDFIVATFGWWNENFTTRVCGWGEMVAEKAKLVMKINTGAAVLGLGYIVGLKYAAIICAGSLVVWLVIVPGRSEEHTSE
;
A
#
# COMPACT_ATOMS: atom_id res chain seq x y z
N SER A 1 9.51 -14.58 10.45
CA SER A 1 9.79 -14.59 11.90
C SER A 1 8.79 -15.44 12.66
N VAL A 2 7.48 -15.23 12.48
CA VAL A 2 6.40 -15.97 13.17
C VAL A 2 6.56 -17.50 13.05
N GLY A 3 6.83 -18.00 11.84
CA GLY A 3 7.06 -19.45 11.62
C GLY A 3 8.27 -20.00 12.35
N VAL A 4 9.37 -19.25 12.38
CA VAL A 4 10.60 -19.67 13.04
C VAL A 4 10.47 -19.62 14.56
N SER A 5 9.85 -18.59 15.12
CA SER A 5 9.64 -18.47 16.55
C SER A 5 8.65 -19.52 17.10
N GLY A 6 7.61 -19.85 16.33
CA GLY A 6 6.68 -20.92 16.64
C GLY A 6 7.32 -22.30 16.63
N ALA A 7 8.19 -22.58 15.64
CA ALA A 7 8.96 -23.83 15.57
C ALA A 7 9.97 -23.97 16.71
N ALA A 8 10.58 -22.87 17.16
CA ALA A 8 11.58 -22.85 18.22
C ALA A 8 10.97 -22.85 19.66
N LYS A 9 9.65 -22.82 19.80
CA LYS A 9 8.93 -22.77 21.11
C LYS A 9 9.51 -21.73 22.08
N ARG A 10 9.89 -20.55 21.59
CA ARG A 10 10.49 -19.49 22.40
C ARG A 10 9.45 -18.87 23.34
N LYS A 11 9.81 -18.74 24.61
CA LYS A 11 9.04 -17.91 25.57
C LYS A 11 9.17 -16.44 25.13
N ASN A 12 8.08 -15.69 25.09
CA ASN A 12 7.97 -14.30 24.63
C ASN A 12 8.13 -14.07 23.11
N ALA A 13 7.87 -15.07 22.29
CA ALA A 13 7.91 -14.94 20.83
C ALA A 13 6.99 -13.84 20.27
N LEU A 14 5.86 -13.58 20.93
CA LEU A 14 4.92 -12.52 20.52
C LEU A 14 5.58 -11.13 20.60
N GLY A 15 6.24 -10.79 21.70
CA GLY A 15 6.91 -9.49 21.85
C GLY A 15 8.01 -9.26 20.81
N GLU A 16 8.84 -10.28 20.56
CA GLU A 16 9.86 -10.22 19.51
C GLU A 16 9.24 -10.00 18.12
N ASN A 17 8.18 -10.76 17.81
CA ASN A 17 7.49 -10.66 16.53
C ASN A 17 6.79 -9.30 16.34
N VAL A 18 6.22 -8.72 17.39
CA VAL A 18 5.61 -7.37 17.36
C VAL A 18 6.67 -6.31 17.02
N ILE A 19 7.86 -6.38 17.63
CA ILE A 19 8.96 -5.44 17.34
C ILE A 19 9.42 -5.59 15.89
N ILE A 20 9.64 -6.81 15.42
CA ILE A 20 10.04 -7.08 14.03
C ILE A 20 8.99 -6.57 13.05
N GLN A 21 7.71 -6.84 13.31
CA GLN A 21 6.60 -6.39 12.47
C GLN A 21 6.50 -4.85 12.45
N SER A 22 6.67 -4.19 13.58
CA SER A 22 6.62 -2.72 13.68
C SER A 22 7.74 -2.07 12.87
N ILE A 23 8.96 -2.59 12.97
CA ILE A 23 10.11 -2.09 12.19
C ILE A 23 9.87 -2.32 10.69
N GLY A 24 9.40 -3.52 10.31
CA GLY A 24 9.10 -3.84 8.92
C GLY A 24 7.97 -2.98 8.34
N ALA A 25 6.91 -2.75 9.10
CA ALA A 25 5.80 -1.91 8.68
C ALA A 25 6.22 -0.44 8.49
N CYS A 26 6.99 0.12 9.43
CA CYS A 26 7.54 1.48 9.30
C CYS A 26 8.40 1.64 8.05
N SER A 27 9.28 0.69 7.80
CA SER A 27 10.11 0.67 6.58
C SER A 27 9.25 0.63 5.32
N GLY A 28 8.25 -0.24 5.28
CA GLY A 28 7.33 -0.37 4.14
C GLY A 28 6.56 0.90 3.82
N VAL A 29 6.06 1.60 4.83
CA VAL A 29 5.32 2.87 4.64
C VAL A 29 6.23 3.97 4.10
N ILE A 30 7.47 4.09 4.60
CA ILE A 30 8.44 5.07 4.10
C ILE A 30 8.79 4.78 2.63
N VAL A 31 9.06 3.52 2.31
CA VAL A 31 9.37 3.09 0.94
C VAL A 31 8.19 3.35 0.01
N ALA A 32 6.96 3.04 0.43
CA ALA A 32 5.76 3.28 -0.37
C ALA A 32 5.59 4.79 -0.68
N GLY A 33 5.80 5.67 0.29
CA GLY A 33 5.80 7.12 0.07
C GLY A 33 6.88 7.56 -0.92
N ALA A 34 8.10 7.06 -0.78
CA ALA A 34 9.24 7.39 -1.63
C ALA A 34 9.05 6.94 -3.08
N ILE A 35 8.51 5.75 -3.32
CA ILE A 35 8.27 5.20 -4.67
C ILE A 35 7.34 6.10 -5.50
N PHE A 36 6.39 6.78 -4.87
CA PHE A 36 5.46 7.66 -5.60
C PHE A 36 6.01 9.08 -5.78
N THR A 37 6.87 9.54 -4.90
CA THR A 37 7.37 10.94 -4.91
C THR A 37 8.72 11.10 -5.62
N LEU A 38 9.66 10.17 -5.43
CA LEU A 38 11.00 10.30 -6.01
C LEU A 38 11.03 10.28 -7.54
N PRO A 39 10.25 9.42 -8.24
CA PRO A 39 10.23 9.46 -9.71
C PRO A 39 9.76 10.79 -10.28
N ALA A 40 8.86 11.49 -9.58
CA ALA A 40 8.41 12.81 -10.00
C ALA A 40 9.54 13.84 -10.03
N LEU A 41 10.50 13.75 -9.11
CA LEU A 41 11.68 14.62 -9.09
C LEU A 41 12.57 14.41 -10.32
N TYR A 42 12.77 13.16 -10.73
CA TYR A 42 13.56 12.84 -11.94
C TYR A 42 12.87 13.31 -13.21
N ILE A 43 11.54 13.16 -13.30
CA ILE A 43 10.75 13.68 -14.43
C ILE A 43 10.83 15.21 -14.49
N LEU A 44 10.75 15.88 -13.33
CA LEU A 44 10.90 17.33 -13.25
C LEU A 44 12.31 17.80 -13.65
N GLN A 45 13.33 17.06 -13.25
CA GLN A 45 14.72 17.37 -13.64
C GLN A 45 14.93 17.30 -15.15
N ASP A 46 14.29 16.32 -15.83
CA ASP A 46 14.33 16.21 -17.28
C ASP A 46 13.67 17.42 -17.97
N LYS A 47 12.60 17.93 -17.37
CA LYS A 47 11.87 19.11 -17.88
C LYS A 47 12.53 20.45 -17.48
N TYR A 48 13.20 20.49 -16.34
CA TYR A 48 13.87 21.67 -15.78
C TYR A 48 15.33 21.32 -15.45
N PRO A 49 16.26 21.49 -16.40
CA PRO A 49 17.68 21.12 -16.24
C PRO A 49 18.42 21.85 -15.10
N GLU A 50 17.85 22.97 -14.61
CA GLU A 50 18.41 23.71 -13.47
C GLU A 50 18.19 22.99 -12.13
N MET A 51 17.25 22.04 -12.07
CA MET A 51 17.00 21.23 -10.89
C MET A 51 18.01 20.09 -10.78
N THR A 52 18.84 20.12 -9.75
CA THR A 52 19.74 19.02 -9.43
C THR A 52 19.15 18.14 -8.35
N VAL A 53 18.92 16.86 -8.64
CA VAL A 53 18.47 15.88 -7.65
C VAL A 53 19.70 15.33 -6.93
N ASN A 54 19.85 15.69 -5.65
CA ASN A 54 20.96 15.24 -4.82
C ASN A 54 20.49 14.17 -3.83
N PHE A 55 21.14 13.01 -3.83
CA PHE A 55 20.84 11.91 -2.92
C PHE A 55 20.85 12.34 -1.44
N PHE A 56 21.81 13.16 -1.05
CA PHE A 56 21.90 13.62 0.35
C PHE A 56 20.72 14.49 0.76
N GLN A 57 20.24 15.36 -0.12
CA GLN A 57 19.03 16.15 0.14
C GLN A 57 17.79 15.27 0.29
N MET A 58 17.63 14.24 -0.57
CA MET A 58 16.52 13.29 -0.47
C MET A 58 16.58 12.51 0.86
N PHE A 59 17.76 12.06 1.24
CA PHE A 59 17.97 11.35 2.51
C PHE A 59 17.59 12.21 3.70
N VAL A 60 18.13 13.43 3.78
CA VAL A 60 17.85 14.38 4.89
C VAL A 60 16.36 14.75 4.93
N SER A 61 15.76 15.01 3.77
CA SER A 61 14.33 15.34 3.69
C SER A 61 13.45 14.19 4.19
N SER A 62 13.75 12.96 3.78
CA SER A 62 13.03 11.76 4.24
C SER A 62 13.22 11.51 5.73
N LEU A 63 14.42 11.71 6.25
CA LEU A 63 14.73 11.59 7.68
C LEU A 63 13.97 12.63 8.51
N LEU A 64 13.98 13.89 8.08
CA LEU A 64 13.25 14.97 8.76
C LEU A 64 11.74 14.74 8.70
N GLY A 65 11.22 14.26 7.56
CA GLY A 65 9.82 13.88 7.41
C GLY A 65 9.42 12.76 8.37
N GLY A 66 10.26 11.74 8.55
CA GLY A 66 10.04 10.67 9.51
C GLY A 66 10.02 11.18 10.97
N ILE A 67 10.97 12.03 11.34
CA ILE A 67 11.00 12.66 12.68
C ILE A 67 9.75 13.50 12.91
N LEU A 68 9.38 14.31 11.93
CA LEU A 68 8.18 15.15 11.99
C LEU A 68 6.91 14.31 12.18
N GLY A 69 6.78 13.22 11.44
CA GLY A 69 5.66 12.27 11.56
C GLY A 69 5.55 11.69 12.97
N ILE A 70 6.67 11.31 13.60
CA ILE A 70 6.69 10.83 14.98
C ILE A 70 6.23 11.93 15.94
N LEU A 71 6.76 13.15 15.81
CA LEU A 71 6.40 14.28 16.65
C LEU A 71 4.90 14.61 16.57
N PHE A 72 4.32 14.57 15.39
CA PHE A 72 2.88 14.74 15.21
C PHE A 72 2.05 13.60 15.82
N LEU A 73 2.55 12.37 15.77
CA LEU A 73 1.81 11.23 16.31
C LEU A 73 1.73 11.22 17.84
N ILE A 74 2.76 11.75 18.54
CA ILE A 74 2.84 11.70 19.99
C ILE A 74 1.58 12.27 20.68
N PRO A 75 1.07 13.49 20.38
CA PRO A 75 -0.12 14.03 21.03
C PRO A 75 -1.40 13.23 20.68
N PHE A 76 -1.49 12.67 19.48
CA PHE A 76 -2.66 11.93 19.03
C PHE A 76 -2.68 10.46 19.46
N ARG A 77 -1.52 9.93 19.91
CA ARG A 77 -1.42 8.52 20.31
C ARG A 77 -2.44 8.14 21.38
N LYS A 78 -2.55 8.94 22.44
CA LYS A 78 -3.50 8.68 23.54
C LYS A 78 -4.92 8.68 23.02
N TYR A 79 -5.28 9.66 22.23
CA TYR A 79 -6.61 9.79 21.64
C TYR A 79 -7.01 8.57 20.81
N PHE A 80 -6.18 8.15 19.86
CA PHE A 80 -6.53 7.04 18.96
C PHE A 80 -6.39 5.66 19.61
N VAL A 81 -5.41 5.45 20.48
CA VAL A 81 -5.10 4.13 21.03
C VAL A 81 -5.88 3.84 22.32
N SER A 82 -6.15 4.87 23.14
CA SER A 82 -6.81 4.71 24.45
C SER A 82 -8.23 5.25 24.47
N ASP A 83 -8.41 6.56 24.21
CA ASP A 83 -9.68 7.23 24.41
C ASP A 83 -10.75 6.80 23.39
N LYS A 84 -10.34 6.49 22.16
CA LYS A 84 -11.17 6.07 21.04
C LYS A 84 -10.93 4.61 20.63
N HIS A 85 -10.44 3.80 21.56
CA HIS A 85 -10.20 2.39 21.31
C HIS A 85 -11.50 1.66 20.94
N GLY A 86 -11.53 1.04 19.76
CA GLY A 86 -12.69 0.30 19.24
C GLY A 86 -13.73 1.14 18.49
N GLU A 87 -13.68 2.48 18.54
CA GLU A 87 -14.57 3.33 17.72
C GLU A 87 -14.10 3.41 16.27
N TYR A 88 -12.79 3.50 16.06
CA TYR A 88 -12.21 3.53 14.73
C TYR A 88 -11.71 2.14 14.31
N PRO A 89 -12.14 1.64 13.15
CA PRO A 89 -11.59 0.40 12.63
C PRO A 89 -10.18 0.64 12.09
N PHE A 90 -9.24 -0.15 12.58
CA PHE A 90 -7.89 -0.28 12.02
C PHE A 90 -7.74 -1.67 11.41
N PRO A 91 -8.35 -1.94 10.24
CA PRO A 91 -8.47 -3.31 9.70
C PRO A 91 -7.12 -3.96 9.45
N GLU A 92 -6.17 -3.21 8.93
CA GLU A 92 -4.83 -3.68 8.60
C GLU A 92 -4.02 -4.03 9.88
N ALA A 93 -4.06 -3.16 10.89
CA ALA A 93 -3.42 -3.41 12.17
C ALA A 93 -4.07 -4.58 12.93
N THR A 94 -5.39 -4.69 12.87
CA THR A 94 -6.14 -5.81 13.46
C THR A 94 -5.78 -7.14 12.81
N ALA A 95 -5.74 -7.19 11.48
CA ALA A 95 -5.33 -8.38 10.73
C ALA A 95 -3.88 -8.78 11.05
N SER A 96 -2.95 -7.82 11.06
CA SER A 96 -1.55 -8.07 11.44
C SER A 96 -1.43 -8.63 12.85
N THR A 97 -2.19 -8.09 13.81
CA THR A 97 -2.22 -8.58 15.19
C THR A 97 -2.74 -10.01 15.26
N GLN A 98 -3.82 -10.33 14.52
CA GLN A 98 -4.36 -11.70 14.48
C GLN A 98 -3.37 -12.70 13.90
N VAL A 99 -2.61 -12.30 12.86
CA VAL A 99 -1.55 -13.13 12.29
C VAL A 99 -0.46 -13.42 13.33
N LEU A 100 -0.02 -12.40 14.08
CA LEU A 100 0.99 -12.56 15.11
C LEU A 100 0.54 -13.48 16.25
N VAL A 101 -0.68 -13.30 16.74
CA VAL A 101 -1.28 -14.13 17.80
C VAL A 101 -1.51 -15.57 17.34
N SER A 102 -1.98 -15.77 16.10
CA SER A 102 -2.14 -17.09 15.51
C SER A 102 -0.81 -17.82 15.34
N GLY A 103 0.24 -17.08 15.01
CA GLY A 103 1.60 -17.61 14.91
C GLY A 103 2.18 -18.04 16.27
N GLU A 104 1.85 -17.33 17.35
CA GLU A 104 2.28 -17.70 18.71
C GLU A 104 1.57 -18.97 19.20
N LYS A 105 0.26 -19.05 19.02
CA LYS A 105 -0.53 -20.22 19.41
C LYS A 105 -0.16 -21.49 18.63
N GLY A 106 0.32 -21.33 17.40
CA GLY A 106 0.77 -22.42 16.55
C GLY A 106 -0.30 -23.45 16.20
N GLY A 107 0.12 -24.59 15.70
CA GLY A 107 -0.76 -25.74 15.48
C GLY A 107 -1.81 -25.53 14.39
N SER A 108 -3.07 -25.82 14.70
CA SER A 108 -4.17 -25.80 13.73
C SER A 108 -4.51 -24.40 13.21
N GLN A 109 -4.22 -23.35 13.97
CA GLN A 109 -4.51 -21.96 13.56
C GLN A 109 -3.48 -21.40 12.56
N ALA A 110 -2.27 -21.93 12.53
CA ALA A 110 -1.25 -21.53 11.56
C ALA A 110 -1.46 -22.16 10.17
N LYS A 111 -2.16 -23.27 10.08
CA LYS A 111 -2.40 -23.98 8.82
C LYS A 111 -3.17 -23.14 7.78
N PRO A 112 -4.32 -22.50 8.10
CA PRO A 112 -5.03 -21.65 7.15
C PRO A 112 -4.17 -20.49 6.63
N LEU A 113 -3.34 -19.90 7.49
CA LEU A 113 -2.43 -18.81 7.11
C LEU A 113 -1.37 -19.28 6.11
N LEU A 114 -0.79 -20.47 6.34
CA LEU A 114 0.16 -21.09 5.41
C LEU A 114 -0.48 -21.39 4.06
N PHE A 115 -1.67 -21.99 4.04
CA PHE A 115 -2.38 -22.30 2.81
C PHE A 115 -2.78 -21.03 2.05
N ALA A 116 -3.30 -20.01 2.74
CA ALA A 116 -3.63 -18.74 2.12
C ALA A 116 -2.41 -18.04 1.51
N GLY A 117 -1.28 -18.04 2.24
CA GLY A 117 0.00 -17.50 1.74
C GLY A 117 0.53 -18.27 0.52
N LEU A 118 0.38 -19.60 0.52
CA LEU A 118 0.78 -20.45 -0.59
C LEU A 118 -0.07 -20.21 -1.83
N ILE A 119 -1.39 -20.13 -1.67
CA ILE A 119 -2.34 -19.88 -2.77
C ILE A 119 -2.12 -18.48 -3.34
N GLY A 120 -2.03 -17.45 -2.50
CA GLY A 120 -1.79 -16.07 -2.94
C GLY A 120 -0.42 -15.92 -3.62
N GLY A 121 0.62 -16.47 -3.03
CA GLY A 121 1.96 -16.45 -3.59
C GLY A 121 2.07 -17.24 -4.90
N LEU A 122 1.38 -18.37 -5.03
CA LEU A 122 1.31 -19.14 -6.27
C LEU A 122 0.57 -18.36 -7.37
N TYR A 123 -0.54 -17.69 -7.00
CA TYR A 123 -1.28 -16.83 -7.92
C TYR A 123 -0.38 -15.71 -8.46
N ASP A 124 0.23 -14.94 -7.59
CA ASP A 124 1.12 -13.83 -7.99
C ASP A 124 2.34 -14.32 -8.78
N PHE A 125 2.90 -15.47 -8.40
CA PHE A 125 3.99 -16.11 -9.14
C PHE A 125 3.58 -16.51 -10.57
N ILE A 126 2.39 -17.09 -10.74
CA ILE A 126 1.86 -17.47 -12.07
C ILE A 126 1.66 -16.22 -12.92
N VAL A 127 1.04 -15.18 -12.37
CA VAL A 127 0.82 -13.91 -13.06
C VAL A 127 2.13 -13.26 -13.49
N ALA A 128 3.10 -13.17 -12.57
CA ALA A 128 4.39 -12.53 -12.84
C ALA A 128 5.27 -13.32 -13.80
N THR A 129 5.24 -14.67 -13.75
CA THR A 129 6.17 -15.51 -14.51
C THR A 129 5.62 -15.87 -15.90
N PHE A 130 4.34 -16.24 -15.97
CA PHE A 130 3.74 -16.70 -17.21
C PHE A 130 3.03 -15.58 -18.00
N GLY A 131 2.73 -14.45 -17.35
CA GLY A 131 2.07 -13.33 -18.02
C GLY A 131 0.72 -13.68 -18.64
N TRP A 132 0.01 -14.70 -18.10
CA TRP A 132 -1.28 -15.15 -18.63
C TRP A 132 -2.33 -14.05 -18.67
N TRP A 133 -2.22 -13.11 -17.73
CA TRP A 133 -2.94 -11.82 -17.74
C TRP A 133 -2.08 -10.74 -17.12
N ASN A 134 -2.36 -9.51 -17.48
CA ASN A 134 -1.68 -8.36 -16.92
C ASN A 134 -2.14 -8.11 -15.48
N GLU A 135 -1.20 -7.93 -14.57
CA GLU A 135 -1.47 -7.53 -13.17
C GLU A 135 -2.31 -6.24 -13.12
N ASN A 136 -2.07 -5.34 -14.07
CA ASN A 136 -2.83 -4.11 -14.22
C ASN A 136 -3.76 -4.20 -15.43
N PHE A 137 -5.04 -4.40 -15.18
CA PHE A 137 -6.06 -4.33 -16.22
C PHE A 137 -6.35 -2.86 -16.55
N THR A 138 -6.09 -2.46 -17.78
CA THR A 138 -6.30 -1.08 -18.25
C THR A 138 -7.42 -1.03 -19.28
N THR A 139 -8.18 0.05 -19.25
CA THR A 139 -9.25 0.29 -20.25
C THR A 139 -8.73 0.37 -21.67
N ARG A 140 -7.44 0.61 -21.90
CA ARG A 140 -6.80 0.60 -23.23
C ARG A 140 -6.80 -0.75 -23.94
N VAL A 141 -7.12 -1.84 -23.25
CA VAL A 141 -7.24 -3.17 -23.85
C VAL A 141 -8.42 -3.27 -24.81
N CYS A 142 -9.46 -2.42 -24.62
CA CYS A 142 -10.59 -2.34 -25.51
C CYS A 142 -10.45 -1.14 -26.45
N GLY A 143 -10.68 -1.28 -27.76
CA GLY A 143 -10.56 -0.18 -28.74
C GLY A 143 -11.42 1.05 -28.40
N TRP A 144 -12.54 0.85 -27.72
CA TRP A 144 -13.34 1.94 -27.14
C TRP A 144 -12.59 2.69 -26.05
N GLY A 145 -11.89 1.96 -25.19
CA GLY A 145 -11.10 2.54 -24.10
C GLY A 145 -9.89 3.33 -24.60
N GLU A 146 -9.32 2.94 -25.73
CA GLU A 146 -8.22 3.68 -26.36
C GLU A 146 -8.70 5.01 -26.94
N MET A 147 -9.86 5.03 -27.60
CA MET A 147 -10.49 6.26 -28.11
C MET A 147 -10.82 7.25 -26.96
N VAL A 148 -11.33 6.75 -25.83
CA VAL A 148 -11.63 7.56 -24.64
C VAL A 148 -10.33 8.04 -23.99
N ALA A 149 -9.29 7.22 -23.94
CA ALA A 149 -7.98 7.57 -23.42
C ALA A 149 -7.32 8.70 -24.23
N GLU A 150 -7.45 8.68 -25.56
CA GLU A 150 -6.89 9.71 -26.44
C GLU A 150 -7.68 11.02 -26.42
N LYS A 151 -9.01 10.94 -26.52
CA LYS A 151 -9.87 12.13 -26.61
C LYS A 151 -10.14 12.80 -25.25
N ALA A 152 -10.43 12.01 -24.22
CA ALA A 152 -10.79 12.52 -22.90
C ALA A 152 -9.67 12.34 -21.86
N LYS A 153 -8.50 11.79 -22.24
CA LYS A 153 -7.37 11.48 -21.35
C LYS A 153 -7.77 10.62 -20.14
N LEU A 154 -8.87 9.89 -20.26
CA LEU A 154 -9.42 9.01 -19.23
C LEU A 154 -8.85 7.60 -19.37
N VAL A 155 -7.98 7.22 -18.44
CA VAL A 155 -7.41 5.87 -18.34
C VAL A 155 -7.72 5.30 -16.97
N MET A 156 -8.53 4.24 -16.91
CA MET A 156 -8.73 3.50 -15.68
C MET A 156 -7.78 2.29 -15.66
N LYS A 157 -7.16 2.07 -14.50
CA LYS A 157 -6.32 0.89 -14.23
C LYS A 157 -6.84 0.22 -12.97
N ILE A 158 -7.01 -1.09 -13.03
CA ILE A 158 -7.39 -1.95 -11.90
C ILE A 158 -6.25 -2.92 -11.66
N ASN A 159 -5.71 -2.92 -10.45
CA ASN A 159 -4.72 -3.92 -10.05
C ASN A 159 -5.43 -5.18 -9.56
N THR A 160 -5.05 -6.34 -10.11
CA THR A 160 -5.64 -7.65 -9.83
C THR A 160 -4.75 -8.53 -8.94
N GLY A 161 -3.74 -7.95 -8.30
CA GLY A 161 -2.83 -8.66 -7.39
C GLY A 161 -3.56 -9.26 -6.19
N ALA A 162 -3.15 -10.45 -5.75
CA ALA A 162 -3.78 -11.17 -4.65
C ALA A 162 -3.73 -10.37 -3.33
N ALA A 163 -2.64 -9.66 -3.09
CA ALA A 163 -2.47 -8.82 -1.89
C ALA A 163 -3.48 -7.67 -1.84
N VAL A 164 -3.73 -7.00 -2.97
CA VAL A 164 -4.71 -5.90 -3.07
C VAL A 164 -6.13 -6.40 -2.85
N LEU A 165 -6.47 -7.56 -3.44
CA LEU A 165 -7.75 -8.21 -3.23
C LEU A 165 -7.97 -8.57 -1.76
N GLY A 166 -6.96 -9.17 -1.12
CA GLY A 166 -6.99 -9.51 0.30
C GLY A 166 -7.16 -8.30 1.20
N LEU A 167 -6.46 -7.20 0.89
CA LEU A 167 -6.60 -5.94 1.62
C LEU A 167 -8.02 -5.37 1.50
N GLY A 168 -8.60 -5.38 0.29
CA GLY A 168 -9.98 -4.95 0.08
C GLY A 168 -10.99 -5.75 0.90
N TYR A 169 -10.80 -7.06 1.05
CA TYR A 169 -11.62 -7.92 1.88
C TYR A 169 -11.50 -7.57 3.38
N ILE A 170 -10.28 -7.34 3.87
CA ILE A 170 -10.00 -6.98 5.28
C ILE A 170 -10.62 -5.63 5.63
N VAL A 171 -10.47 -4.65 4.75
CA VAL A 171 -11.00 -3.28 4.95
C VAL A 171 -12.52 -3.26 5.00
N GLY A 172 -13.16 -4.15 4.28
CA GLY A 172 -14.62 -4.28 4.23
C GLY A 172 -15.30 -3.30 3.26
N LEU A 173 -16.52 -3.65 2.86
CA LEU A 173 -17.26 -3.00 1.78
C LEU A 173 -17.45 -1.48 1.99
N LYS A 174 -17.75 -1.06 3.22
CA LYS A 174 -18.02 0.37 3.53
C LYS A 174 -16.83 1.26 3.20
N TYR A 175 -15.65 0.90 3.67
CA TYR A 175 -14.44 1.70 3.46
C TYR A 175 -13.88 1.50 2.06
N ALA A 176 -13.95 0.29 1.52
CA ALA A 176 -13.57 0.01 0.14
C ALA A 176 -14.40 0.83 -0.86
N ALA A 177 -15.70 0.99 -0.61
CA ALA A 177 -16.58 1.84 -1.44
C ALA A 177 -16.19 3.32 -1.38
N ILE A 178 -15.82 3.84 -0.21
CA ILE A 178 -15.35 5.23 -0.05
C ILE A 178 -14.03 5.45 -0.82
N ILE A 179 -13.08 4.52 -0.70
CA ILE A 179 -11.81 4.57 -1.43
C ILE A 179 -12.06 4.52 -2.94
N CYS A 180 -12.94 3.62 -3.38
CA CYS A 180 -13.31 3.50 -4.79
C CYS A 180 -13.96 4.79 -5.32
N ALA A 181 -14.90 5.37 -4.58
CA ALA A 181 -15.54 6.64 -4.95
C ALA A 181 -14.53 7.79 -5.04
N GLY A 182 -13.61 7.90 -4.07
CA GLY A 182 -12.53 8.88 -4.10
C GLY A 182 -11.61 8.70 -5.32
N SER A 183 -11.25 7.47 -5.62
CA SER A 183 -10.45 7.13 -6.80
C SER A 183 -11.17 7.50 -8.10
N LEU A 184 -12.47 7.21 -8.22
CA LEU A 184 -13.27 7.59 -9.39
C LEU A 184 -13.34 9.11 -9.58
N VAL A 185 -13.55 9.87 -8.50
CA VAL A 185 -13.57 11.34 -8.57
C VAL A 185 -12.23 11.87 -9.05
N VAL A 186 -11.11 11.37 -8.53
CA VAL A 186 -9.78 11.79 -8.97
C VAL A 186 -9.57 11.49 -10.45
N TRP A 187 -9.82 10.27 -10.88
CA TRP A 187 -9.52 9.82 -12.24
C TRP A 187 -10.49 10.34 -13.30
N LEU A 188 -11.77 10.52 -12.96
CA LEU A 188 -12.79 10.94 -13.93
C LEU A 188 -13.05 12.45 -13.95
N VAL A 189 -12.72 13.16 -12.86
CA VAL A 189 -13.03 14.60 -12.74
C VAL A 189 -11.75 15.44 -12.65
N ILE A 190 -10.86 15.11 -11.69
CA ILE A 190 -9.71 15.98 -11.41
C ILE A 190 -8.65 15.88 -12.50
N VAL A 191 -8.32 14.66 -12.94
CA VAL A 191 -7.27 14.46 -13.95
C VAL A 191 -7.64 15.05 -15.31
N PRO A 192 -8.84 14.82 -15.89
CA PRO A 192 -9.23 15.43 -17.14
C PRO A 192 -9.36 16.96 -17.05
N GLY A 193 -9.99 17.48 -15.98
CA GLY A 193 -10.17 18.92 -15.79
C GLY A 193 -8.84 19.70 -15.77
N ARG A 194 -7.80 19.13 -15.15
CA ARG A 194 -6.48 19.76 -15.12
C ARG A 194 -5.71 19.65 -16.45
N SER A 195 -6.05 18.68 -17.29
CA SER A 195 -5.39 18.53 -18.59
C SER A 195 -5.90 19.53 -19.63
N GLU A 196 -7.10 20.08 -19.45
CA GLU A 196 -7.65 21.12 -20.31
C GLU A 196 -7.01 22.49 -20.05
N GLU A 197 -6.63 22.76 -18.80
CA GLU A 197 -6.01 24.02 -18.39
C GLU A 197 -4.61 24.22 -19.02
N HIS A 198 -3.87 23.13 -19.28
CA HIS A 198 -2.55 23.16 -19.93
C HIS A 198 -2.58 23.13 -21.46
N THR A 199 -3.74 22.95 -22.07
CA THR A 199 -3.88 22.97 -23.55
C THR A 199 -4.39 24.30 -24.07
N SER A 200 -4.77 25.24 -23.19
CA SER A 200 -5.29 26.57 -23.54
C SER A 200 -4.23 27.70 -23.43
N GLU A 201 -2.99 27.36 -23.08
CA GLU A 201 -1.82 28.25 -23.17
C GLU A 201 -0.89 27.81 -24.33
#